data_cb65f9de369cb5d6feb70abee5f8fd15
#
_entry.id   cb65f9de369cb5d6feb70abee5f8fd15
#
_cell.length_a   1.000
_cell.length_b   1.000
_cell.length_c   1.000
_cell.angle_alpha   90.00
_cell.angle_beta   90.00
_cell.angle_gamma   90.00
#
_symmetry.space_group_name_H-M   'P 1'
#
loop_
_entity.id
_entity.type
_entity.pdbx_description
1 polymer ?
#
loop_
_entity_poly.entity_id
_entity_poly.type
_entity_poly.pdbx_seq_one_letter_code
_entity_poly.pdbx_strand_id
1 'polypeptide(L)'
;PEATSVPDNKCKKHWADIYRKLDSLDIRCKVNEYILGEFKKYLKEEGILMFEKVDDVYSKGVRAFYNLWHMAKGATEKTLEQECKEFILPDFVGWRSKDKAFLTGIYFEDPDKLWFEFDEGRSRKRIKDERTLNIDGLKLEAYPNEGYRGKTWYSWGKQLDNSFFFLEKEQQFEEIHEFFKRCLDAIDKASRVARK
;
A
#
# COMPACT_ATOMS: atom_id res chain seq x y z
N PRO A 1 2.67 -10.30 46.46
CA PRO A 1 1.50 -10.63 45.63
C PRO A 1 2.00 -11.20 44.33
N GLU A 2 1.90 -12.52 44.25
CA GLU A 2 2.28 -13.31 43.06
C GLU A 2 1.35 -12.95 41.92
N ALA A 3 1.91 -12.60 40.80
CA ALA A 3 1.18 -12.43 39.56
C ALA A 3 0.66 -13.81 39.14
N THR A 4 -0.65 -14.01 39.24
CA THR A 4 -1.33 -15.20 38.75
C THR A 4 -1.11 -15.25 37.24
N SER A 5 -0.35 -16.24 36.77
CA SER A 5 -0.16 -16.55 35.36
C SER A 5 -1.52 -16.78 34.71
N VAL A 6 -1.81 -16.01 33.67
CA VAL A 6 -2.99 -16.22 32.83
C VAL A 6 -2.88 -17.63 32.23
N PRO A 7 -3.92 -18.47 32.35
CA PRO A 7 -3.88 -19.84 31.85
C PRO A 7 -3.67 -19.87 30.35
N ASP A 8 -2.72 -20.70 29.97
CA ASP A 8 -2.28 -20.93 28.60
C ASP A 8 -3.45 -21.35 27.68
N ASN A 9 -3.69 -20.58 26.67
CA ASN A 9 -4.18 -20.86 25.29
C ASN A 9 -5.37 -21.80 25.01
N LYS A 10 -6.10 -22.35 25.96
CA LYS A 10 -7.19 -23.30 25.68
C LYS A 10 -8.57 -22.69 25.36
N CYS A 11 -8.69 -21.36 25.33
CA CYS A 11 -9.97 -20.69 25.09
C CYS A 11 -9.89 -19.45 24.19
N LYS A 12 -9.03 -19.42 23.19
CA LYS A 12 -9.14 -18.40 22.13
C LYS A 12 -10.31 -18.79 21.21
N LYS A 13 -11.52 -18.45 21.62
CA LYS A 13 -12.67 -18.47 20.72
C LYS A 13 -12.65 -17.16 19.93
N HIS A 14 -12.73 -17.28 18.63
CA HIS A 14 -12.86 -16.12 17.75
C HIS A 14 -14.23 -15.46 18.00
N TRP A 15 -14.32 -14.13 17.90
CA TRP A 15 -15.59 -13.40 18.06
C TRP A 15 -16.68 -13.91 17.13
N ALA A 16 -16.30 -14.37 15.96
CA ALA A 16 -17.16 -15.06 15.00
C ALA A 16 -17.85 -16.31 15.55
N ASP A 17 -17.13 -17.13 16.33
CA ASP A 17 -17.71 -18.32 16.97
C ASP A 17 -18.67 -17.95 18.09
N ILE A 18 -18.36 -16.86 18.81
CA ILE A 18 -19.26 -16.31 19.83
C ILE A 18 -20.53 -15.79 19.18
N TYR A 19 -20.41 -15.02 18.09
CA TYR A 19 -21.56 -14.49 17.36
C TYR A 19 -22.45 -15.60 16.80
N ARG A 20 -21.90 -16.64 16.15
CA ARG A 20 -22.67 -17.80 15.66
C ARG A 20 -23.43 -18.51 16.76
N LYS A 21 -22.79 -18.66 17.94
CA LYS A 21 -23.47 -19.22 19.11
C LYS A 21 -24.60 -18.33 19.62
N LEU A 22 -24.37 -17.02 19.67
CA LEU A 22 -25.42 -16.07 20.05
C LEU A 22 -26.56 -16.03 19.04
N ASP A 23 -26.27 -16.23 17.74
CA ASP A 23 -27.27 -16.28 16.68
C ASP A 23 -28.12 -17.55 16.72
N SER A 24 -27.57 -18.64 17.25
CA SER A 24 -28.25 -19.90 17.39
C SER A 24 -29.05 -20.06 18.71
N LEU A 25 -29.01 -19.05 19.59
CA LEU A 25 -29.75 -19.12 20.86
C LEU A 25 -31.26 -18.88 20.65
N ASP A 26 -32.07 -19.85 21.09
CA ASP A 26 -33.53 -19.70 21.20
C ASP A 26 -33.84 -18.82 22.43
N ILE A 27 -34.04 -17.50 22.19
CA ILE A 27 -34.28 -16.53 23.25
C ILE A 27 -35.79 -16.29 23.37
N ARG A 28 -36.38 -16.77 24.47
CA ARG A 28 -37.82 -16.63 24.75
C ARG A 28 -38.19 -15.37 25.51
N CYS A 29 -37.21 -14.57 25.95
CA CYS A 29 -37.45 -13.34 26.71
C CYS A 29 -37.20 -12.12 25.82
N LYS A 30 -38.21 -11.27 25.60
CA LYS A 30 -38.12 -10.05 24.78
C LYS A 30 -37.00 -9.11 25.19
N VAL A 31 -36.70 -8.99 26.48
CA VAL A 31 -35.62 -8.14 26.99
C VAL A 31 -34.25 -8.70 26.55
N ASN A 32 -34.07 -10.01 26.67
CA ASN A 32 -32.82 -10.65 26.25
C ASN A 32 -32.67 -10.64 24.72
N GLU A 33 -33.77 -10.76 23.97
CA GLU A 33 -33.78 -10.60 22.51
C GLU A 33 -33.34 -9.20 22.10
N TYR A 34 -33.87 -8.17 22.78
CA TYR A 34 -33.45 -6.78 22.54
C TYR A 34 -31.95 -6.56 22.86
N ILE A 35 -31.50 -7.00 24.04
CA ILE A 35 -30.09 -6.87 24.46
C ILE A 35 -29.17 -7.59 23.44
N LEU A 36 -29.55 -8.78 23.01
CA LEU A 36 -28.78 -9.54 22.02
C LEU A 36 -28.76 -8.82 20.67
N GLY A 37 -29.88 -8.24 20.25
CA GLY A 37 -29.99 -7.45 19.02
C GLY A 37 -29.06 -6.24 19.03
N GLU A 38 -29.04 -5.46 20.14
CA GLU A 38 -28.14 -4.31 20.31
C GLU A 38 -26.67 -4.74 20.37
N PHE A 39 -26.38 -5.85 21.02
CA PHE A 39 -25.01 -6.38 21.06
C PHE A 39 -24.52 -6.83 19.68
N LYS A 40 -25.36 -7.52 18.90
CA LYS A 40 -25.05 -7.92 17.52
C LYS A 40 -24.84 -6.68 16.62
N LYS A 41 -25.67 -5.66 16.79
CA LYS A 41 -25.54 -4.38 16.10
C LYS A 41 -24.21 -3.70 16.43
N TYR A 42 -23.87 -3.60 17.72
CA TYR A 42 -22.58 -3.10 18.18
C TYR A 42 -21.39 -3.83 17.55
N LEU A 43 -21.41 -5.19 17.55
CA LEU A 43 -20.34 -5.96 16.96
C LEU A 43 -20.17 -5.69 15.45
N LYS A 44 -21.28 -5.39 14.74
CA LYS A 44 -21.25 -5.02 13.32
C LYS A 44 -20.72 -3.59 13.10
N GLU A 45 -21.18 -2.64 13.90
CA GLU A 45 -20.79 -1.22 13.81
C GLU A 45 -19.31 -1.02 14.16
N GLU A 46 -18.80 -1.74 15.14
CA GLU A 46 -17.37 -1.73 15.51
C GLU A 46 -16.47 -2.55 14.55
N GLY A 47 -17.05 -3.12 13.48
CA GLY A 47 -16.30 -3.91 12.53
C GLY A 47 -15.79 -5.27 13.06
N ILE A 48 -16.15 -5.64 14.29
CA ILE A 48 -15.67 -6.88 14.94
C ILE A 48 -16.16 -8.13 14.19
N LEU A 49 -17.31 -8.02 13.51
CA LEU A 49 -17.89 -9.10 12.69
C LEU A 49 -17.46 -9.08 11.23
N MET A 50 -16.76 -8.03 10.80
CA MET A 50 -16.19 -7.99 9.45
C MET A 50 -15.21 -9.15 9.21
N PHE A 51 -14.69 -9.78 10.26
CA PHE A 51 -13.76 -10.90 10.18
C PHE A 51 -14.36 -12.24 9.74
N GLU A 52 -15.66 -12.45 9.75
CA GLU A 52 -16.25 -13.76 9.35
C GLU A 52 -16.35 -13.99 7.83
N LYS A 53 -16.67 -12.94 7.09
CA LYS A 53 -16.59 -12.97 5.61
C LYS A 53 -15.23 -12.59 5.08
N VAL A 54 -14.39 -12.06 5.95
CA VAL A 54 -13.07 -11.53 5.65
C VAL A 54 -12.00 -12.63 5.61
N ASP A 55 -12.20 -13.81 6.21
CA ASP A 55 -11.11 -14.81 6.21
C ASP A 55 -10.68 -15.19 4.79
N ASP A 56 -11.60 -15.33 3.87
CA ASP A 56 -11.27 -15.64 2.47
C ASP A 56 -10.90 -14.37 1.67
N VAL A 57 -11.62 -13.26 1.88
CA VAL A 57 -11.35 -11.98 1.20
C VAL A 57 -10.10 -11.32 1.79
N TYR A 58 -9.92 -11.35 3.11
CA TYR A 58 -8.74 -10.81 3.78
C TYR A 58 -7.48 -11.59 3.40
N SER A 59 -7.48 -12.92 3.49
CA SER A 59 -6.33 -13.73 3.13
C SER A 59 -5.96 -13.60 1.64
N LYS A 60 -6.96 -13.51 0.75
CA LYS A 60 -6.77 -13.23 -0.68
C LYS A 60 -6.28 -11.80 -0.90
N GLY A 61 -6.86 -10.81 -0.21
CA GLY A 61 -6.44 -9.41 -0.28
C GLY A 61 -5.02 -9.20 0.22
N VAL A 62 -4.65 -9.75 1.37
CA VAL A 62 -3.28 -9.69 1.91
C VAL A 62 -2.30 -10.38 0.96
N ARG A 63 -2.67 -11.54 0.38
CA ARG A 63 -1.83 -12.22 -0.60
C ARG A 63 -1.67 -11.42 -1.89
N ALA A 64 -2.76 -10.82 -2.39
CA ALA A 64 -2.72 -9.96 -3.58
C ALA A 64 -1.84 -8.73 -3.33
N PHE A 65 -1.99 -8.06 -2.18
CA PHE A 65 -1.15 -6.94 -1.76
C PHE A 65 0.32 -7.35 -1.65
N TYR A 66 0.61 -8.47 -1.00
CA TYR A 66 1.97 -9.01 -0.87
C TYR A 66 2.59 -9.31 -2.25
N ASN A 67 1.83 -9.90 -3.16
CA ASN A 67 2.29 -10.17 -4.52
C ASN A 67 2.58 -8.87 -5.28
N LEU A 68 1.68 -7.88 -5.19
CA LEU A 68 1.86 -6.56 -5.79
C LEU A 68 3.11 -5.86 -5.25
N TRP A 69 3.30 -5.89 -3.93
CA TRP A 69 4.45 -5.31 -3.27
C TRP A 69 5.77 -5.95 -3.72
N HIS A 70 5.81 -7.28 -3.86
CA HIS A 70 6.99 -7.98 -4.39
C HIS A 70 7.21 -7.76 -5.90
N MET A 71 6.13 -7.64 -6.68
CA MET A 71 6.23 -7.25 -8.09
C MET A 71 6.81 -5.83 -8.21
N ALA A 72 6.34 -4.89 -7.40
CA ALA A 72 6.88 -3.54 -7.35
C ALA A 72 8.37 -3.53 -6.98
N LYS A 73 8.81 -4.38 -6.04
CA LYS A 73 10.25 -4.57 -5.76
C LYS A 73 11.03 -4.95 -7.00
N GLY A 74 10.65 -6.06 -7.62
CA GLY A 74 11.34 -6.57 -8.80
C GLY A 74 11.38 -5.57 -9.95
N ALA A 75 10.27 -4.86 -10.19
CA ALA A 75 10.20 -3.81 -11.20
C ALA A 75 11.09 -2.62 -10.85
N THR A 76 11.15 -2.21 -9.58
CA THR A 76 12.04 -1.14 -9.11
C THR A 76 13.50 -1.51 -9.29
N GLU A 77 13.89 -2.71 -8.85
CA GLU A 77 15.27 -3.20 -8.96
C GLU A 77 15.71 -3.34 -10.42
N LYS A 78 14.82 -3.84 -11.30
CA LYS A 78 15.04 -3.92 -12.75
C LYS A 78 15.19 -2.53 -13.38
N THR A 79 14.34 -1.56 -12.99
CA THR A 79 14.37 -0.19 -13.52
C THR A 79 15.61 0.59 -13.08
N LEU A 80 15.99 0.47 -11.81
CA LEU A 80 17.09 1.24 -11.23
C LEU A 80 18.45 0.51 -11.33
N GLU A 81 18.47 -0.73 -11.83
CA GLU A 81 19.65 -1.61 -11.94
C GLU A 81 20.42 -1.74 -10.60
N GLN A 82 19.67 -1.76 -9.48
CA GLN A 82 20.22 -1.89 -8.14
C GLN A 82 19.26 -2.56 -7.18
N GLU A 83 19.79 -3.20 -6.14
CA GLU A 83 18.98 -3.70 -5.04
C GLU A 83 18.31 -2.55 -4.28
N CYS A 84 17.05 -2.76 -3.90
CA CYS A 84 16.28 -1.83 -3.10
C CYS A 84 16.04 -2.36 -1.69
N LYS A 85 15.93 -1.44 -0.73
CA LYS A 85 15.60 -1.76 0.66
C LYS A 85 14.14 -1.47 0.95
N GLU A 86 13.57 -2.30 1.78
CA GLU A 86 12.23 -2.07 2.32
C GLU A 86 12.17 -0.71 3.03
N PHE A 87 11.06 0.00 2.82
CA PHE A 87 10.80 1.29 3.44
C PHE A 87 9.33 1.35 3.87
N ILE A 88 9.13 1.44 5.17
CA ILE A 88 7.81 1.41 5.79
C ILE A 88 7.64 2.67 6.64
N LEU A 89 6.53 3.37 6.43
CA LEU A 89 6.01 4.46 7.26
C LEU A 89 4.61 4.07 7.75
N PRO A 90 4.01 4.78 8.70
CA PRO A 90 2.67 4.49 9.20
C PRO A 90 1.58 4.50 8.10
N ASP A 91 1.77 5.30 7.06
CA ASP A 91 0.86 5.54 5.94
C ASP A 91 1.36 5.03 4.59
N PHE A 92 2.60 4.49 4.53
CA PHE A 92 3.25 4.08 3.28
C PHE A 92 4.06 2.79 3.44
N VAL A 93 3.99 1.94 2.42
CA VAL A 93 4.85 0.75 2.31
C VAL A 93 5.45 0.64 0.91
N GLY A 94 6.76 0.41 0.85
CA GLY A 94 7.43 0.36 -0.44
C GLY A 94 8.92 0.02 -0.39
N TRP A 95 9.62 0.43 -1.44
CA TRP A 95 11.02 0.10 -1.70
C TRP A 95 11.82 1.35 -2.00
N ARG A 96 12.96 1.49 -1.36
CA ARG A 96 13.86 2.64 -1.49
C ARG A 96 15.19 2.21 -2.10
N SER A 97 15.68 3.00 -3.07
CA SER A 97 17.01 2.84 -3.66
C SER A 97 18.14 3.01 -2.63
N LYS A 98 19.33 2.46 -2.92
CA LYS A 98 20.52 2.56 -2.03
C LYS A 98 20.95 4.00 -1.77
N ASP A 99 20.88 4.83 -2.77
CA ASP A 99 21.20 6.29 -2.68
C ASP A 99 20.06 7.09 -2.04
N LYS A 100 18.93 6.43 -1.74
CA LYS A 100 17.71 7.01 -1.16
C LYS A 100 17.04 8.07 -2.04
N ALA A 101 17.43 8.18 -3.30
CA ALA A 101 16.88 9.15 -4.23
C ALA A 101 15.56 8.71 -4.85
N PHE A 102 15.28 7.41 -4.87
CA PHE A 102 14.06 6.84 -5.43
C PHE A 102 13.28 6.06 -4.38
N LEU A 103 11.97 6.20 -4.43
CA LEU A 103 11.01 5.49 -3.60
C LEU A 103 9.87 5.00 -4.48
N THR A 104 9.45 3.76 -4.29
CA THR A 104 8.28 3.18 -4.97
C THR A 104 7.40 2.49 -3.96
N GLY A 105 6.10 2.56 -4.10
CA GLY A 105 5.22 1.89 -3.15
C GLY A 105 3.77 2.33 -3.20
N ILE A 106 3.08 2.09 -2.11
CA ILE A 106 1.65 2.27 -1.98
C ILE A 106 1.37 3.07 -0.69
N TYR A 107 0.57 4.13 -0.79
CA TYR A 107 0.00 4.80 0.35
C TYR A 107 -1.30 4.11 0.79
N PHE A 108 -1.49 3.93 2.09
CA PHE A 108 -2.69 3.27 2.61
C PHE A 108 -3.96 4.11 2.42
N GLU A 109 -3.83 5.41 2.21
CA GLU A 109 -4.94 6.30 1.87
C GLU A 109 -5.38 6.15 0.41
N ASP A 110 -4.48 5.71 -0.48
CA ASP A 110 -4.69 5.48 -1.92
C ASP A 110 -4.20 4.08 -2.32
N PRO A 111 -4.78 2.99 -1.77
CA PRO A 111 -4.24 1.63 -1.91
C PRO A 111 -4.37 1.05 -3.34
N ASP A 112 -5.12 1.70 -4.19
CA ASP A 112 -5.31 1.39 -5.61
C ASP A 112 -4.36 2.17 -6.52
N LYS A 113 -3.40 2.92 -5.94
CA LYS A 113 -2.34 3.61 -6.67
C LYS A 113 -0.96 3.08 -6.31
N LEU A 114 -0.16 2.87 -7.33
CA LEU A 114 1.26 2.60 -7.20
C LEU A 114 2.03 3.90 -7.49
N TRP A 115 2.93 4.27 -6.60
CA TRP A 115 3.70 5.50 -6.68
C TRP A 115 5.16 5.24 -7.07
N PHE A 116 5.70 6.14 -7.88
CA PHE A 116 7.13 6.27 -8.16
C PHE A 116 7.55 7.69 -7.77
N GLU A 117 8.54 7.80 -6.91
CA GLU A 117 8.97 9.07 -6.34
C GLU A 117 10.45 9.31 -6.52
N PHE A 118 10.81 10.57 -6.73
CA PHE A 118 12.18 11.02 -6.90
C PHE A 118 12.51 12.19 -5.97
N ASP A 119 13.49 11.99 -5.09
CA ASP A 119 14.03 13.00 -4.21
C ASP A 119 15.26 13.66 -4.83
N GLU A 120 15.09 14.83 -5.43
CA GLU A 120 16.18 15.60 -6.00
C GLU A 120 17.25 15.98 -4.96
N GLY A 121 16.84 16.15 -3.69
CA GLY A 121 17.74 16.49 -2.59
C GLY A 121 18.79 15.41 -2.32
N ARG A 122 18.41 14.15 -2.51
CA ARG A 122 19.28 12.98 -2.29
C ARG A 122 19.99 12.51 -3.56
N SER A 123 19.50 12.94 -4.72
CA SER A 123 20.05 12.53 -6.01
C SER A 123 21.23 13.39 -6.45
N ARG A 124 22.10 12.81 -7.27
CA ARG A 124 23.09 13.56 -8.06
C ARG A 124 22.46 14.20 -9.29
N LYS A 125 21.29 13.71 -9.74
CA LYS A 125 20.54 14.29 -10.86
C LYS A 125 19.90 15.60 -10.39
N ARG A 126 19.87 16.60 -11.28
CA ARG A 126 19.22 17.90 -11.05
C ARG A 126 18.25 18.16 -12.17
N ILE A 127 17.02 18.45 -11.80
CA ILE A 127 15.98 18.77 -12.77
C ILE A 127 16.25 20.16 -13.32
N LYS A 128 16.34 20.27 -14.64
CA LYS A 128 16.64 21.51 -15.37
C LYS A 128 15.47 21.98 -16.21
N ASP A 129 14.61 21.06 -16.62
CA ASP A 129 13.38 21.36 -17.33
C ASP A 129 12.24 20.50 -16.77
N GLU A 130 11.47 21.05 -15.84
CA GLU A 130 10.35 20.38 -15.20
C GLU A 130 9.24 19.99 -16.20
N ARG A 131 9.14 20.67 -17.35
CA ARG A 131 8.13 20.33 -18.37
C ARG A 131 8.31 18.93 -18.91
N THR A 132 9.54 18.43 -18.94
CA THR A 132 9.84 17.08 -19.40
C THR A 132 9.48 15.98 -18.39
N LEU A 133 9.12 16.36 -17.16
CA LEU A 133 8.63 15.43 -16.14
C LEU A 133 7.14 15.08 -16.35
N ASN A 134 6.41 15.83 -17.17
CA ASN A 134 5.03 15.49 -17.48
C ASN A 134 4.98 14.26 -18.39
N ILE A 135 4.31 13.23 -17.93
CA ILE A 135 4.14 11.95 -18.61
C ILE A 135 2.66 11.79 -18.93
N ASP A 136 2.31 11.58 -20.20
CA ASP A 136 0.92 11.40 -20.61
C ASP A 136 0.24 10.28 -19.82
N GLY A 137 -0.93 10.60 -19.28
CA GLY A 137 -1.73 9.69 -18.47
C GLY A 137 -1.26 9.52 -17.02
N LEU A 138 -0.23 10.25 -16.57
CA LEU A 138 0.22 10.24 -15.17
C LEU A 138 0.11 11.65 -14.57
N LYS A 139 -0.40 11.71 -13.33
CA LYS A 139 -0.40 12.95 -12.56
C LYS A 139 0.97 13.13 -11.91
N LEU A 140 1.64 14.23 -12.25
CA LEU A 140 2.85 14.66 -11.54
C LEU A 140 2.47 15.50 -10.33
N GLU A 141 3.02 15.18 -9.19
CA GLU A 141 2.98 15.99 -7.97
C GLU A 141 4.40 16.41 -7.61
N ALA A 142 4.57 17.66 -7.20
CA ALA A 142 5.87 18.22 -6.85
C ALA A 142 5.78 18.98 -5.54
N TYR A 143 6.65 18.66 -4.59
CA TYR A 143 6.67 19.22 -3.25
C TYR A 143 8.06 19.77 -2.92
N PRO A 144 8.15 20.93 -2.24
CA PRO A 144 9.43 21.38 -1.68
C PRO A 144 10.01 20.31 -0.75
N ASN A 145 11.28 19.97 -0.92
CA ASN A 145 11.94 19.05 0.00
C ASN A 145 12.40 19.82 1.24
N GLU A 146 11.70 19.64 2.36
CA GLU A 146 11.98 20.34 3.62
C GLU A 146 13.41 20.07 4.15
N GLY A 147 13.96 18.89 3.89
CA GLY A 147 15.32 18.51 4.29
C GLY A 147 16.44 19.10 3.42
N TYR A 148 16.11 19.64 2.24
CA TYR A 148 17.08 20.09 1.25
C TYR A 148 16.62 21.37 0.55
N ARG A 149 17.02 22.51 1.08
CA ARG A 149 16.62 23.83 0.59
C ARG A 149 16.83 23.99 -0.93
N GLY A 150 15.79 24.41 -1.63
CA GLY A 150 15.81 24.63 -3.07
C GLY A 150 15.80 23.34 -3.89
N LYS A 151 15.40 22.22 -3.28
CA LYS A 151 15.19 20.93 -3.94
C LYS A 151 13.72 20.57 -3.91
N THR A 152 13.34 19.67 -4.81
CA THR A 152 11.96 19.24 -4.98
C THR A 152 11.87 17.73 -4.88
N TRP A 153 10.76 17.28 -4.32
CA TRP A 153 10.33 15.90 -4.32
C TRP A 153 9.26 15.75 -5.40
N TYR A 154 9.47 14.84 -6.33
CA TYR A 154 8.55 14.57 -7.45
C TYR A 154 7.92 13.20 -7.29
N SER A 155 6.61 13.11 -7.51
CA SER A 155 5.84 11.87 -7.39
C SER A 155 4.94 11.66 -8.61
N TRP A 156 4.87 10.43 -9.08
CA TRP A 156 3.93 9.98 -10.12
C TRP A 156 3.10 8.82 -9.60
N GLY A 157 1.78 8.92 -9.69
CA GLY A 157 0.85 7.86 -9.33
C GLY A 157 0.30 7.15 -10.57
N LYS A 158 0.37 5.81 -10.60
CA LYS A 158 -0.34 4.97 -11.55
C LYS A 158 -1.55 4.36 -10.87
N GLN A 159 -2.75 4.64 -11.39
CA GLN A 159 -3.96 3.98 -10.96
C GLN A 159 -3.91 2.50 -11.34
N LEU A 160 -4.19 1.62 -10.39
CA LEU A 160 -4.36 0.20 -10.58
C LEU A 160 -5.87 -0.09 -10.64
N ASP A 161 -6.41 -0.10 -11.83
CA ASP A 161 -7.83 -0.36 -12.06
C ASP A 161 -8.15 -1.86 -12.11
N ASN A 162 -9.43 -2.19 -12.25
CA ASN A 162 -9.85 -3.58 -12.34
C ASN A 162 -9.18 -4.33 -13.50
N SER A 163 -8.88 -3.65 -14.62
CA SER A 163 -8.24 -4.28 -15.77
C SER A 163 -6.84 -4.79 -15.44
N PHE A 164 -6.08 -4.03 -14.64
CA PHE A 164 -4.77 -4.45 -14.16
C PHE A 164 -4.84 -5.74 -13.33
N PHE A 165 -5.84 -5.88 -12.45
CA PHE A 165 -5.96 -7.06 -11.59
C PHE A 165 -6.44 -8.32 -12.32
N PHE A 166 -6.96 -8.19 -13.55
CA PHE A 166 -7.31 -9.31 -14.43
C PHE A 166 -6.16 -9.77 -15.33
N LEU A 167 -5.06 -9.05 -15.36
CA LEU A 167 -3.89 -9.44 -16.13
C LEU A 167 -3.17 -10.63 -15.49
N GLU A 168 -2.51 -11.42 -16.31
CA GLU A 168 -1.55 -12.43 -15.84
C GLU A 168 -0.38 -11.75 -15.10
N LYS A 169 0.25 -12.48 -14.18
CA LYS A 169 1.29 -11.95 -13.29
C LYS A 169 2.45 -11.30 -14.05
N GLU A 170 2.86 -11.90 -15.15
CA GLU A 170 3.92 -11.40 -16.02
C GLU A 170 3.53 -10.08 -16.68
N GLN A 171 2.28 -9.95 -17.10
CA GLN A 171 1.74 -8.71 -17.69
C GLN A 171 1.63 -7.60 -16.63
N GLN A 172 1.16 -7.93 -15.42
CA GLN A 172 1.15 -6.99 -14.30
C GLN A 172 2.55 -6.47 -14.00
N PHE A 173 3.54 -7.35 -13.97
CA PHE A 173 4.93 -6.97 -13.74
C PHE A 173 5.46 -6.04 -14.83
N GLU A 174 5.23 -6.35 -16.11
CA GLU A 174 5.70 -5.51 -17.22
C GLU A 174 5.00 -4.14 -17.22
N GLU A 175 3.71 -4.06 -16.88
CA GLU A 175 3.02 -2.78 -16.72
C GLU A 175 3.62 -1.90 -15.60
N ILE A 176 3.96 -2.49 -14.47
CA ILE A 176 4.61 -1.78 -13.37
C ILE A 176 6.01 -1.34 -13.78
N HIS A 177 6.77 -2.22 -14.41
CA HIS A 177 8.12 -1.94 -14.88
C HIS A 177 8.13 -0.82 -15.92
N GLU A 178 7.23 -0.86 -16.90
CA GLU A 178 7.13 0.20 -17.93
C GLU A 178 6.73 1.54 -17.31
N PHE A 179 5.83 1.55 -16.32
CA PHE A 179 5.49 2.75 -15.57
C PHE A 179 6.73 3.36 -14.90
N PHE A 180 7.50 2.57 -14.16
CA PHE A 180 8.69 3.05 -13.47
C PHE A 180 9.77 3.51 -14.44
N LYS A 181 9.94 2.79 -15.55
CA LYS A 181 10.88 3.15 -16.61
C LYS A 181 10.52 4.50 -17.24
N ARG A 182 9.25 4.74 -17.54
CA ARG A 182 8.79 6.05 -18.06
C ARG A 182 9.09 7.18 -17.10
N CYS A 183 8.92 6.97 -15.80
CA CYS A 183 9.26 7.96 -14.77
C CYS A 183 10.78 8.22 -14.74
N LEU A 184 11.59 7.16 -14.75
CA LEU A 184 13.05 7.30 -14.77
C LEU A 184 13.55 8.00 -16.04
N ASP A 185 13.03 7.65 -17.21
CA ASP A 185 13.35 8.27 -18.50
C ASP A 185 13.02 9.77 -18.51
N ALA A 186 11.87 10.15 -17.93
CA ALA A 186 11.47 11.55 -17.78
C ALA A 186 12.46 12.33 -16.90
N ILE A 187 12.89 11.75 -15.76
CA ILE A 187 13.89 12.33 -14.86
C ILE A 187 15.23 12.48 -15.59
N ASP A 188 15.65 11.45 -16.32
CA ASP A 188 16.92 11.47 -17.05
C ASP A 188 16.91 12.54 -18.15
N LYS A 189 15.81 12.64 -18.88
CA LYS A 189 15.62 13.69 -19.89
C LYS A 189 15.61 15.08 -19.27
N ALA A 190 14.87 15.26 -18.17
CA ALA A 190 14.77 16.54 -17.44
C ALA A 190 16.11 16.99 -16.81
N SER A 191 16.99 16.05 -16.48
CA SER A 191 18.29 16.32 -15.87
C SER A 191 19.40 16.63 -16.89
N ARG A 192 19.24 16.23 -18.14
CA ARG A 192 20.24 16.49 -19.20
C ARG A 192 20.28 17.97 -19.55
N VAL A 193 21.47 18.53 -19.67
CA VAL A 193 21.63 19.84 -20.29
C VAL A 193 21.38 19.65 -21.77
N ALA A 194 20.44 20.37 -22.35
CA ALA A 194 20.46 20.58 -23.79
C ALA A 194 21.83 21.23 -24.11
N ARG A 195 22.78 20.45 -24.66
CA ARG A 195 23.95 21.03 -25.29
C ARG A 195 23.43 21.79 -26.50
N LYS A 196 23.33 23.12 -26.38
CA LYS A 196 23.18 24.01 -27.52
C LYS A 196 24.49 24.07 -28.29
#